data_e727583489dd74c6500de31c2f8da645
#
_entry.id   e727583489dd74c6500de31c2f8da645
#
_cell.length_a   1.000
_cell.length_b   1.000
_cell.length_c   1.000
_cell.angle_alpha   90.00
_cell.angle_beta   90.00
_cell.angle_gamma   90.00
#
_symmetry.space_group_name_H-M   'P 1'
#
loop_
_entity.id
_entity.type
_entity.pdbx_description
1 polymer ?
#
loop_
_entity_poly.entity_id
_entity_poly.type
_entity_poly.pdbx_seq_one_letter_code
_entity_poly.pdbx_strand_id
1 'polypeptide(L)'
;MRQACLRRPVVETLAMTYRSSALKRRVCPSSKTPDSRATLQSSITERILRELEHGVVPWVRPWGSGTATSVGIPRNGASGRAYSGINILLLWNAAAWNGFGGHNWLTFRQALELGGHVRRGENGTTAVYADTFVLEAEKLRAAQSGEEPHRIGFLKRFTLFHVDQCEGLPDTAFTKPMHLEEAMIAPRVKALLSASGADIRITGDQAYYAVNGDFIVVPPVQMFHDPNNWPRTALHELSHWSGAKHRLNRDLSGKFGSELYAREELVAELSAAFVCAELGIVPTVRHADYIGAWMGLLRKDERAIIKAASLASKAANFLMDFDRQGTPRPDPQDAEQTLASGALTPITPILVPAARAA
;
A
#
# COMPACT_ATOMS: atom_id res chain seq x y z
N MET A 1 15.54 -18.25 23.87
CA MET A 1 14.45 -17.78 24.76
C MET A 1 13.19 -17.79 23.93
N ARG A 2 12.20 -18.61 24.32
CA ARG A 2 10.90 -18.66 23.67
C ARG A 2 10.16 -17.38 24.06
N GLN A 3 9.92 -16.47 23.13
CA GLN A 3 8.97 -15.37 23.34
C GLN A 3 7.56 -15.95 23.19
N ALA A 4 7.02 -16.36 24.31
CA ALA A 4 5.63 -16.79 24.38
C ALA A 4 4.77 -15.52 24.36
N CYS A 5 3.97 -15.36 23.29
CA CYS A 5 2.77 -14.54 23.35
C CYS A 5 1.87 -15.13 24.45
N LEU A 6 1.72 -14.42 25.54
CA LEU A 6 0.94 -14.85 26.69
C LEU A 6 -0.53 -15.02 26.30
N ARG A 7 -1.09 -16.12 26.77
CA ARG A 7 -2.50 -16.50 26.67
C ARG A 7 -3.44 -15.32 27.00
N ARG A 8 -4.19 -14.86 26.01
CA ARG A 8 -5.49 -14.26 26.21
C ARG A 8 -6.45 -14.89 25.22
N PRO A 9 -7.72 -15.11 25.61
CA PRO A 9 -8.71 -15.67 24.73
C PRO A 9 -8.85 -14.78 23.50
N VAL A 10 -9.05 -15.42 22.35
CA VAL A 10 -9.42 -14.77 21.11
C VAL A 10 -10.56 -13.79 21.40
N VAL A 11 -10.25 -12.49 21.34
CA VAL A 11 -11.22 -11.43 21.57
C VAL A 11 -12.25 -11.53 20.47
N GLU A 12 -13.52 -11.65 20.88
CA GLU A 12 -14.67 -11.53 20.01
C GLU A 12 -14.48 -10.37 19.05
N THR A 13 -14.56 -10.67 17.77
CA THR A 13 -14.68 -9.66 16.73
C THR A 13 -15.97 -8.90 17.02
N LEU A 14 -15.86 -7.73 17.65
CA LEU A 14 -16.94 -6.75 17.70
C LEU A 14 -17.27 -6.39 16.26
N ALA A 15 -18.25 -7.12 15.70
CA ALA A 15 -18.96 -6.68 14.52
C ALA A 15 -19.69 -5.39 14.91
N MET A 16 -19.03 -4.25 14.77
CA MET A 16 -19.69 -2.94 14.81
C MET A 16 -20.62 -2.88 13.62
N THR A 17 -21.89 -3.20 13.84
CA THR A 17 -22.98 -2.90 12.92
C THR A 17 -23.06 -1.40 12.73
N TYR A 18 -22.48 -0.92 11.66
CA TYR A 18 -22.53 0.47 11.27
C TYR A 18 -23.93 0.77 10.71
N ARG A 19 -24.74 1.51 11.46
CA ARG A 19 -25.97 2.11 10.95
C ARG A 19 -25.58 3.16 9.89
N SER A 20 -25.95 2.90 8.66
CA SER A 20 -25.85 3.83 7.53
C SER A 20 -26.74 5.06 7.83
N SER A 21 -26.13 6.13 8.31
CA SER A 21 -26.74 7.46 8.22
C SER A 21 -26.18 8.12 6.95
N ALA A 22 -27.09 8.55 6.08
CA ALA A 22 -26.78 9.25 4.85
C ALA A 22 -25.74 10.37 5.08
N LEU A 23 -24.55 10.19 4.53
CA LEU A 23 -23.45 11.15 4.63
C LEU A 23 -23.82 12.39 3.81
N LYS A 24 -24.32 13.42 4.50
CA LYS A 24 -24.27 14.79 4.00
C LYS A 24 -22.79 15.10 3.71
N ARG A 25 -22.51 15.57 2.49
CA ARG A 25 -21.21 16.12 2.07
C ARG A 25 -20.67 17.02 3.20
N ARG A 26 -19.75 16.48 3.99
CA ARG A 26 -19.01 17.28 4.97
C ARG A 26 -17.95 18.02 4.19
N VAL A 27 -18.15 19.31 4.03
CA VAL A 27 -17.11 20.25 3.62
C VAL A 27 -15.92 20.05 4.56
N CYS A 28 -14.77 19.72 4.00
CA CYS A 28 -13.50 19.71 4.72
C CYS A 28 -13.38 21.08 5.41
N PRO A 29 -13.12 21.16 6.72
CA PRO A 29 -12.88 22.47 7.33
C PRO A 29 -11.69 23.08 6.61
N SER A 30 -11.90 24.28 6.04
CA SER A 30 -10.87 25.06 5.39
C SER A 30 -9.69 25.15 6.36
N SER A 31 -8.51 24.74 5.91
CA SER A 31 -7.28 24.79 6.65
C SER A 31 -7.06 26.21 7.19
N LYS A 32 -7.22 26.38 8.52
CA LYS A 32 -6.52 27.46 9.19
C LYS A 32 -5.05 27.32 8.80
N THR A 33 -4.43 28.39 8.34
CA THR A 33 -3.02 28.49 8.03
C THR A 33 -2.21 27.65 9.02
N PRO A 34 -1.45 26.62 8.56
CA PRO A 34 -0.66 25.82 9.48
C PRO A 34 0.33 26.76 10.17
N ASP A 35 0.43 26.61 11.48
CA ASP A 35 1.51 27.23 12.24
C ASP A 35 2.81 26.97 11.46
N SER A 36 3.55 28.04 11.13
CA SER A 36 4.71 28.02 10.23
C SER A 36 5.87 27.12 10.68
N ARG A 37 5.67 26.37 11.78
CA ARG A 37 6.62 25.45 12.41
C ARG A 37 6.33 23.96 12.20
N ALA A 38 5.13 23.59 11.74
CA ALA A 38 4.82 22.18 11.53
C ALA A 38 5.58 21.63 10.32
N THR A 39 6.39 20.60 10.54
CA THR A 39 7.08 19.91 9.44
C THR A 39 6.09 19.11 8.61
N LEU A 40 6.45 18.79 7.36
CA LEU A 40 5.63 17.91 6.52
C LEU A 40 5.41 16.55 7.21
N GLN A 41 6.40 16.08 7.96
CA GLN A 41 6.35 14.82 8.69
C GLN A 41 5.32 14.90 9.81
N SER A 42 5.35 15.96 10.64
CA SER A 42 4.37 16.12 11.73
C SER A 42 2.94 16.23 11.19
N SER A 43 2.72 16.97 10.11
CA SER A 43 1.38 17.09 9.52
C SER A 43 0.79 15.77 9.02
N ILE A 44 1.63 14.89 8.46
CA ILE A 44 1.23 13.55 8.03
C ILE A 44 0.91 12.68 9.25
N THR A 45 1.81 12.66 10.22
CA THR A 45 1.66 11.84 11.43
C THR A 45 0.45 12.25 12.26
N GLU A 46 0.21 13.55 12.43
CA GLU A 46 -0.99 14.06 13.10
C GLU A 46 -2.29 13.66 12.39
N ARG A 47 -2.28 13.60 11.07
CA ARG A 47 -3.45 13.10 10.31
C ARG A 47 -3.71 11.63 10.61
N ILE A 48 -2.69 10.78 10.57
CA ILE A 48 -2.80 9.35 10.91
C ILE A 48 -3.24 9.15 12.37
N LEU A 49 -2.64 9.90 13.30
CA LEU A 49 -3.02 9.85 14.72
C LEU A 49 -4.50 10.18 14.92
N ARG A 50 -5.00 11.25 14.30
CA ARG A 50 -6.42 11.63 14.41
C ARG A 50 -7.35 10.51 13.91
N GLU A 51 -6.98 9.80 12.87
CA GLU A 51 -7.77 8.67 12.35
C GLU A 51 -7.78 7.51 13.34
N LEU A 52 -6.61 7.14 13.87
CA LEU A 52 -6.48 6.09 14.89
C LEU A 52 -7.27 6.45 16.17
N GLU A 53 -7.25 7.73 16.62
CA GLU A 53 -8.03 8.23 17.76
C GLU A 53 -9.54 8.10 17.54
N HIS A 54 -10.00 8.19 16.30
CA HIS A 54 -11.41 7.96 15.94
C HIS A 54 -11.73 6.48 15.64
N GLY A 55 -10.83 5.56 15.98
CA GLY A 55 -11.01 4.12 15.74
C GLY A 55 -10.91 3.74 14.27
N VAL A 56 -10.30 4.59 13.46
CA VAL A 56 -10.10 4.36 12.02
C VAL A 56 -8.67 3.94 11.79
N VAL A 57 -8.49 2.73 11.25
CA VAL A 57 -7.18 2.23 10.86
C VAL A 57 -6.97 2.53 9.38
N PRO A 58 -6.05 3.45 9.02
CA PRO A 58 -5.92 3.97 7.66
C PRO A 58 -5.62 2.92 6.59
N TRP A 59 -4.98 1.82 6.96
CA TRP A 59 -4.60 0.74 6.03
C TRP A 59 -5.63 -0.40 5.92
N VAL A 60 -6.77 -0.27 6.61
CA VAL A 60 -7.86 -1.26 6.55
C VAL A 60 -9.16 -0.64 6.07
N ARG A 61 -9.41 0.63 6.34
CA ARG A 61 -10.69 1.31 6.10
C ARG A 61 -11.09 1.48 4.62
N PRO A 62 -10.18 1.61 3.64
CA PRO A 62 -10.57 1.90 2.26
C PRO A 62 -11.58 0.91 1.66
N TRP A 63 -11.74 -0.24 2.27
CA TRP A 63 -12.40 -1.41 1.70
C TRP A 63 -13.81 -1.69 2.25
N GLY A 64 -14.27 -0.98 3.28
CA GLY A 64 -15.44 -1.39 4.07
C GLY A 64 -16.72 -0.58 3.92
N SER A 65 -16.77 0.49 3.12
CA SER A 65 -17.91 1.40 3.08
C SER A 65 -18.72 1.30 1.79
N GLY A 66 -19.40 0.16 1.53
CA GLY A 66 -20.62 0.06 0.69
C GLY A 66 -20.64 0.53 -0.76
N THR A 67 -19.71 1.34 -1.19
CA THR A 67 -19.43 1.62 -2.61
C THR A 67 -18.21 0.78 -2.99
N ALA A 68 -18.31 0.02 -4.06
CA ALA A 68 -17.30 -0.94 -4.52
C ALA A 68 -15.93 -0.27 -4.76
N THR A 69 -15.27 0.15 -3.68
CA THR A 69 -13.88 0.59 -3.74
C THR A 69 -13.04 -0.67 -3.96
N SER A 70 -12.47 -0.74 -5.13
CA SER A 70 -11.57 -1.82 -5.52
C SER A 70 -10.37 -1.91 -4.58
N VAL A 71 -9.96 -3.13 -4.25
CA VAL A 71 -8.73 -3.38 -3.49
C VAL A 71 -7.53 -3.21 -4.43
N GLY A 72 -6.51 -2.48 -4.04
CA GLY A 72 -5.28 -2.34 -4.83
C GLY A 72 -4.33 -1.27 -4.32
N ILE A 73 -3.07 -1.40 -4.70
CA ILE A 73 -2.06 -0.37 -4.44
C ILE A 73 -2.29 0.83 -5.37
N PRO A 74 -2.23 2.07 -4.84
CA PRO A 74 -2.34 3.26 -5.68
C PRO A 74 -1.28 3.29 -6.78
N ARG A 75 -1.71 3.64 -8.00
CA ARG A 75 -0.85 3.67 -9.19
C ARG A 75 -0.93 5.00 -9.91
N ASN A 76 0.14 5.35 -10.58
CA ASN A 76 0.15 6.47 -11.49
C ASN A 76 -0.60 6.10 -12.77
N GLY A 77 -1.69 6.80 -13.10
CA GLY A 77 -2.56 6.49 -14.24
C GLY A 77 -1.91 6.69 -15.61
N ALA A 78 -0.80 7.45 -15.69
CA ALA A 78 -0.07 7.63 -16.94
C ALA A 78 0.98 6.55 -17.20
N SER A 79 1.65 6.07 -16.15
CA SER A 79 2.77 5.13 -16.27
C SER A 79 2.46 3.73 -15.74
N GLY A 80 1.33 3.53 -15.05
CA GLY A 80 0.99 2.28 -14.36
C GLY A 80 1.85 1.99 -13.11
N ARG A 81 2.87 2.82 -12.83
CA ARG A 81 3.81 2.59 -11.73
C ARG A 81 3.12 2.74 -10.38
N ALA A 82 3.31 1.75 -9.49
CA ALA A 82 2.79 1.79 -8.13
C ALA A 82 3.44 2.90 -7.30
N TYR A 83 2.65 3.57 -6.47
CA TYR A 83 3.16 4.40 -5.40
C TYR A 83 3.67 3.53 -4.26
N SER A 84 4.55 4.07 -3.42
CA SER A 84 5.21 3.33 -2.34
C SER A 84 5.28 4.15 -1.05
N GLY A 85 5.60 3.47 0.05
CA GLY A 85 5.78 4.07 1.35
C GLY A 85 4.52 4.77 1.85
N ILE A 86 4.71 5.91 2.49
CA ILE A 86 3.62 6.68 3.10
C ILE A 86 2.57 7.15 2.08
N ASN A 87 2.93 7.26 0.79
CA ASN A 87 1.99 7.66 -0.24
C ASN A 87 0.84 6.66 -0.40
N ILE A 88 1.07 5.37 -0.16
CA ILE A 88 0.01 4.37 -0.19
C ILE A 88 -1.09 4.76 0.81
N LEU A 89 -0.71 5.05 2.06
CA LEU A 89 -1.65 5.42 3.10
C LEU A 89 -2.36 6.75 2.80
N LEU A 90 -1.61 7.75 2.32
CA LEU A 90 -2.17 9.06 1.99
C LEU A 90 -3.21 9.00 0.88
N LEU A 91 -2.93 8.21 -0.17
CA LEU A 91 -3.80 8.06 -1.33
C LEU A 91 -4.99 7.15 -1.03
N TRP A 92 -4.82 6.07 -0.28
CA TRP A 92 -5.92 5.23 0.20
C TRP A 92 -6.91 6.05 1.04
N ASN A 93 -6.38 6.83 1.97
CA ASN A 93 -7.21 7.66 2.82
C ASN A 93 -7.97 8.71 2.01
N ALA A 94 -7.31 9.36 1.06
CA ALA A 94 -7.98 10.33 0.19
C ALA A 94 -9.06 9.65 -0.67
N ALA A 95 -8.81 8.46 -1.20
CA ALA A 95 -9.79 7.70 -1.96
C ALA A 95 -11.02 7.34 -1.10
N ALA A 96 -10.80 6.80 0.10
CA ALA A 96 -11.87 6.45 1.02
C ALA A 96 -12.70 7.65 1.48
N TRP A 97 -12.03 8.78 1.75
CA TRP A 97 -12.71 10.00 2.21
C TRP A 97 -13.60 10.63 1.13
N ASN A 98 -13.13 10.62 -0.12
CA ASN A 98 -13.84 11.22 -1.23
C ASN A 98 -14.76 10.23 -1.97
N GLY A 99 -14.73 8.93 -1.64
CA GLY A 99 -15.53 7.90 -2.29
C GLY A 99 -15.07 7.59 -3.72
N PHE A 100 -13.77 7.72 -4.01
CA PHE A 100 -13.23 7.40 -5.34
C PHE A 100 -13.25 5.89 -5.61
N GLY A 101 -13.56 5.52 -6.85
CA GLY A 101 -13.82 4.13 -7.24
C GLY A 101 -12.59 3.32 -7.64
N GLY A 102 -11.42 3.92 -7.72
CA GLY A 102 -10.22 3.29 -8.26
C GLY A 102 -8.94 3.60 -7.48
N HIS A 103 -7.81 3.28 -8.10
CA HIS A 103 -6.48 3.46 -7.49
C HIS A 103 -5.55 4.34 -8.32
N ASN A 104 -6.04 4.95 -9.38
CA ASN A 104 -5.23 5.67 -10.35
C ASN A 104 -5.17 7.16 -10.04
N TRP A 105 -3.95 7.68 -10.00
CA TRP A 105 -3.66 9.06 -9.63
C TRP A 105 -2.75 9.71 -10.65
N LEU A 106 -2.98 10.98 -10.92
CA LEU A 106 -2.26 11.78 -11.90
C LEU A 106 -1.81 13.10 -11.29
N THR A 107 -0.70 13.63 -11.75
CA THR A 107 -0.44 15.06 -11.59
C THR A 107 -1.34 15.86 -12.56
N PHE A 108 -1.55 17.13 -12.28
CA PHE A 108 -2.29 18.03 -13.18
C PHE A 108 -1.73 18.00 -14.62
N ARG A 109 -0.39 18.03 -14.72
CA ARG A 109 0.29 17.97 -16.01
C ARG A 109 0.06 16.65 -16.76
N GLN A 110 0.11 15.52 -16.06
CA GLN A 110 -0.15 14.22 -16.66
C GLN A 110 -1.59 14.08 -17.17
N ALA A 111 -2.57 14.66 -16.46
CA ALA A 111 -3.95 14.67 -16.95
C ALA A 111 -4.05 15.41 -18.28
N LEU A 112 -3.37 16.56 -18.44
CA LEU A 112 -3.32 17.30 -19.70
C LEU A 112 -2.57 16.53 -20.80
N GLU A 113 -1.44 15.91 -20.49
CA GLU A 113 -0.62 15.13 -21.43
C GLU A 113 -1.39 13.90 -21.97
N LEU A 114 -2.33 13.35 -21.19
CA LEU A 114 -3.23 12.28 -21.60
C LEU A 114 -4.47 12.79 -22.38
N GLY A 115 -4.58 14.09 -22.64
CA GLY A 115 -5.69 14.69 -23.36
C GLY A 115 -6.91 15.03 -22.51
N GLY A 116 -6.85 14.76 -21.20
CA GLY A 116 -7.89 15.09 -20.23
C GLY A 116 -7.57 16.38 -19.44
N HIS A 117 -8.39 16.68 -18.46
CA HIS A 117 -8.17 17.79 -17.54
C HIS A 117 -8.82 17.52 -16.18
N VAL A 118 -8.26 18.13 -15.14
CA VAL A 118 -8.87 18.13 -13.81
C VAL A 118 -10.06 19.08 -13.79
N ARG A 119 -11.22 18.60 -13.29
CA ARG A 119 -12.42 19.44 -13.19
C ARG A 119 -12.20 20.67 -12.33
N ARG A 120 -12.85 21.76 -12.69
CA ARG A 120 -12.78 23.01 -11.94
C ARG A 120 -13.33 22.85 -10.53
N GLY A 121 -12.57 23.33 -9.52
CA GLY A 121 -12.96 23.26 -8.11
C GLY A 121 -12.53 21.98 -7.38
N GLU A 122 -11.91 21.03 -8.07
CA GLU A 122 -11.35 19.83 -7.44
C GLU A 122 -10.13 20.16 -6.58
N ASN A 123 -10.02 19.44 -5.45
CA ASN A 123 -8.89 19.57 -4.53
C ASN A 123 -7.95 18.38 -4.69
N GLY A 124 -6.69 18.65 -4.99
CA GLY A 124 -5.70 17.60 -5.11
C GLY A 124 -5.24 17.04 -3.75
N THR A 125 -4.75 15.82 -3.79
CA THR A 125 -4.20 15.12 -2.63
C THR A 125 -2.68 15.33 -2.56
N THR A 126 -2.18 15.68 -1.37
CA THR A 126 -0.74 15.79 -1.14
C THR A 126 -0.10 14.41 -1.13
N ALA A 127 0.92 14.22 -1.97
CA ALA A 127 1.84 13.11 -1.92
C ALA A 127 3.26 13.63 -1.63
N VAL A 128 4.16 12.74 -1.24
CA VAL A 128 5.53 13.09 -0.89
C VAL A 128 6.53 12.31 -1.73
N TYR A 129 7.60 12.97 -2.09
CA TYR A 129 8.77 12.37 -2.70
C TYR A 129 9.93 12.49 -1.73
N ALA A 130 10.51 11.37 -1.36
CA ALA A 130 11.69 11.30 -0.53
C ALA A 130 12.91 11.05 -1.43
N ASP A 131 13.93 11.86 -1.30
CA ASP A 131 15.18 11.69 -2.01
C ASP A 131 16.34 12.16 -1.15
N THR A 132 17.56 11.94 -1.62
CA THR A 132 18.79 12.37 -0.96
C THR A 132 19.61 13.19 -1.92
N PHE A 133 20.27 14.22 -1.41
CA PHE A 133 21.28 14.96 -2.15
C PHE A 133 22.59 14.97 -1.37
N VAL A 134 23.69 15.16 -2.09
CA VAL A 134 25.02 15.33 -1.52
C VAL A 134 25.47 16.75 -1.82
N LEU A 135 25.91 17.46 -0.77
CA LEU A 135 26.49 18.79 -0.93
C LEU A 135 27.80 18.71 -1.74
N GLU A 136 28.09 19.68 -2.59
CA GLU A 136 29.32 19.70 -3.39
C GLU A 136 30.58 19.65 -2.52
N ALA A 137 30.59 20.37 -1.40
CA ALA A 137 31.71 20.30 -0.44
C ALA A 137 31.95 18.88 0.10
N GLU A 138 30.86 18.12 0.32
CA GLU A 138 30.92 16.75 0.79
C GLU A 138 31.37 15.77 -0.31
N LYS A 139 31.01 16.01 -1.56
CA LYS A 139 31.54 15.24 -2.69
C LYS A 139 33.05 15.42 -2.83
N LEU A 140 33.53 16.65 -2.67
CA LEU A 140 34.96 16.95 -2.70
C LEU A 140 35.70 16.30 -1.52
N ARG A 141 35.13 16.37 -0.30
CA ARG A 141 35.69 15.70 0.88
C ARG A 141 35.79 14.19 0.66
N ALA A 142 34.70 13.56 0.23
CA ALA A 142 34.64 12.14 -0.04
C ALA A 142 35.64 11.69 -1.11
N ALA A 143 35.80 12.48 -2.16
CA ALA A 143 36.79 12.21 -3.22
C ALA A 143 38.25 12.28 -2.69
N GLN A 144 38.53 13.13 -1.68
CA GLN A 144 39.86 13.26 -1.08
C GLN A 144 40.13 12.20 0.00
N SER A 145 39.11 11.82 0.79
CA SER A 145 39.27 10.87 1.89
C SER A 145 39.07 9.41 1.48
N GLY A 146 38.50 9.13 0.32
CA GLY A 146 38.09 7.78 -0.11
C GLY A 146 36.89 7.23 0.65
N GLU A 147 36.21 8.04 1.47
CA GLU A 147 35.00 7.65 2.21
C GLU A 147 33.73 7.91 1.38
N GLU A 148 32.64 7.23 1.72
CA GLU A 148 31.34 7.52 1.10
C GLU A 148 30.83 8.92 1.52
N PRO A 149 30.26 9.69 0.56
CA PRO A 149 29.74 11.01 0.87
C PRO A 149 28.48 10.94 1.73
N HIS A 150 28.38 11.81 2.72
CA HIS A 150 27.19 11.95 3.55
C HIS A 150 26.01 12.45 2.70
N ARG A 151 24.91 11.71 2.69
CA ARG A 151 23.67 12.02 1.97
C ARG A 151 22.67 12.68 2.89
N ILE A 152 22.14 13.82 2.46
CA ILE A 152 21.09 14.56 3.18
C ILE A 152 19.73 14.19 2.59
N GLY A 153 18.87 13.55 3.41
CA GLY A 153 17.50 13.23 3.01
C GLY A 153 16.59 14.44 3.03
N PHE A 154 15.72 14.56 2.04
CA PHE A 154 14.67 15.59 1.99
C PHE A 154 13.33 15.01 1.56
N LEU A 155 12.25 15.68 1.96
CA LEU A 155 10.89 15.40 1.51
C LEU A 155 10.37 16.58 0.69
N LYS A 156 9.88 16.28 -0.50
CA LYS A 156 9.23 17.24 -1.38
C LYS A 156 7.75 16.92 -1.53
N ARG A 157 6.90 17.91 -1.42
CA ARG A 157 5.45 17.78 -1.69
C ARG A 157 5.19 17.84 -3.18
N PHE A 158 4.21 17.06 -3.63
CA PHE A 158 3.58 17.24 -4.93
C PHE A 158 2.08 16.94 -4.81
N THR A 159 1.31 17.41 -5.76
CA THR A 159 -0.15 17.28 -5.75
C THR A 159 -0.58 16.27 -6.78
N LEU A 160 -1.44 15.34 -6.37
CA LEU A 160 -2.08 14.34 -7.21
C LEU A 160 -3.58 14.53 -7.23
N PHE A 161 -4.19 14.17 -8.35
CA PHE A 161 -5.62 14.11 -8.55
C PHE A 161 -6.00 12.67 -8.88
N HIS A 162 -7.08 12.19 -8.29
CA HIS A 162 -7.64 10.91 -8.66
C HIS A 162 -8.23 10.98 -10.06
N VAL A 163 -8.21 9.88 -10.83
CA VAL A 163 -8.79 9.87 -12.18
C VAL A 163 -10.27 10.24 -12.18
N ASP A 164 -11.02 9.93 -11.11
CA ASP A 164 -12.42 10.34 -10.94
C ASP A 164 -12.60 11.86 -10.77
N GLN A 165 -11.52 12.63 -10.58
CA GLN A 165 -11.53 14.10 -10.54
C GLN A 165 -11.25 14.72 -11.91
N CYS A 166 -11.04 13.90 -12.94
CA CYS A 166 -10.66 14.32 -14.27
C CYS A 166 -11.75 14.01 -15.29
N GLU A 167 -11.72 14.71 -16.41
CA GLU A 167 -12.54 14.50 -17.59
C GLU A 167 -11.67 14.34 -18.83
N GLY A 168 -12.18 13.61 -19.83
CA GLY A 168 -11.50 13.42 -21.12
C GLY A 168 -10.26 12.52 -21.08
N LEU A 169 -10.08 11.75 -20.01
CA LEU A 169 -8.98 10.78 -19.92
C LEU A 169 -9.28 9.55 -20.79
N PRO A 170 -8.26 8.93 -21.41
CA PRO A 170 -8.42 7.67 -22.13
C PRO A 170 -8.64 6.51 -21.14
N ASP A 171 -9.29 5.44 -21.59
CA ASP A 171 -9.58 4.23 -20.79
C ASP A 171 -8.30 3.61 -20.21
N THR A 172 -7.15 3.78 -20.84
CA THR A 172 -5.84 3.31 -20.37
C THR A 172 -5.39 3.98 -19.06
N ALA A 173 -5.95 5.14 -18.71
CA ALA A 173 -5.69 5.81 -17.43
C ALA A 173 -6.37 5.12 -16.25
N PHE A 174 -7.28 4.19 -16.52
CA PHE A 174 -8.07 3.47 -15.52
C PHE A 174 -7.59 2.02 -15.45
N THR A 175 -6.99 1.65 -14.32
CA THR A 175 -6.69 0.23 -14.05
C THR A 175 -7.97 -0.45 -13.58
N LYS A 176 -8.31 -1.59 -14.19
CA LYS A 176 -9.44 -2.39 -13.70
C LYS A 176 -9.16 -2.85 -12.27
N PRO A 177 -10.12 -2.68 -11.37
CA PRO A 177 -9.99 -3.19 -10.01
C PRO A 177 -9.80 -4.70 -10.05
N MET A 178 -8.83 -5.20 -9.31
CA MET A 178 -8.69 -6.62 -9.06
C MET A 178 -9.37 -6.92 -7.72
N HIS A 179 -10.37 -7.77 -7.73
CA HIS A 179 -10.98 -8.32 -6.54
C HIS A 179 -10.85 -9.83 -6.61
N LEU A 180 -10.20 -10.40 -5.62
CA LEU A 180 -10.05 -11.84 -5.54
C LEU A 180 -11.28 -12.43 -4.83
N GLU A 181 -11.94 -13.38 -5.47
CA GLU A 181 -13.04 -14.10 -4.84
C GLU A 181 -12.57 -14.80 -3.55
N GLU A 182 -13.42 -14.80 -2.54
CA GLU A 182 -13.08 -15.27 -1.20
C GLU A 182 -12.57 -16.72 -1.19
N ALA A 183 -13.16 -17.59 -2.02
CA ALA A 183 -12.72 -18.97 -2.19
C ALA A 183 -11.28 -19.10 -2.74
N MET A 184 -10.80 -18.08 -3.44
CA MET A 184 -9.45 -18.05 -4.04
C MET A 184 -8.40 -17.45 -3.14
N ILE A 185 -8.78 -16.79 -2.04
CA ILE A 185 -7.83 -16.12 -1.13
C ILE A 185 -6.84 -17.11 -0.52
N ALA A 186 -7.34 -18.16 0.11
CA ALA A 186 -6.49 -19.15 0.77
C ALA A 186 -5.56 -19.91 -0.21
N PRO A 187 -6.03 -20.38 -1.38
CA PRO A 187 -5.14 -20.94 -2.40
C PRO A 187 -4.06 -19.98 -2.86
N ARG A 188 -4.42 -18.72 -3.12
CA ARG A 188 -3.49 -17.69 -3.58
C ARG A 188 -2.39 -17.39 -2.56
N VAL A 189 -2.75 -17.25 -1.28
CA VAL A 189 -1.78 -17.02 -0.21
C VAL A 189 -0.92 -18.27 0.01
N LYS A 190 -1.48 -19.48 -0.01
CA LYS A 190 -0.68 -20.72 0.08
C LYS A 190 0.35 -20.83 -1.04
N ALA A 191 0.01 -20.43 -2.26
CA ALA A 191 0.95 -20.39 -3.38
C ALA A 191 2.11 -19.44 -3.10
N LEU A 192 1.85 -18.22 -2.60
CA LEU A 192 2.89 -17.26 -2.21
C LEU A 192 3.77 -17.80 -1.08
N LEU A 193 3.17 -18.38 -0.03
CA LEU A 193 3.88 -19.00 1.08
C LEU A 193 4.82 -20.10 0.60
N SER A 194 4.35 -20.97 -0.29
CA SER A 194 5.17 -22.03 -0.89
C SER A 194 6.31 -21.46 -1.74
N ALA A 195 6.03 -20.46 -2.57
CA ALA A 195 7.03 -19.83 -3.43
C ALA A 195 8.11 -19.08 -2.63
N SER A 196 7.80 -18.57 -1.45
CA SER A 196 8.77 -17.88 -0.57
C SER A 196 9.86 -18.81 -0.04
N GLY A 197 9.61 -20.12 0.03
CA GLY A 197 10.52 -21.09 0.63
C GLY A 197 10.63 -21.00 2.16
N ALA A 198 9.76 -20.24 2.84
CA ALA A 198 9.74 -20.14 4.29
C ALA A 198 9.33 -21.49 4.92
N ASP A 199 9.99 -21.89 6.03
CA ASP A 199 9.58 -23.03 6.85
C ASP A 199 8.30 -22.68 7.62
N ILE A 200 7.16 -23.15 7.13
CA ILE A 200 5.84 -22.86 7.69
C ILE A 200 5.28 -24.09 8.37
N ARG A 201 5.00 -23.96 9.66
CA ARG A 201 4.53 -25.04 10.53
C ARG A 201 3.09 -24.77 10.95
N ILE A 202 2.17 -25.61 10.51
CA ILE A 202 0.75 -25.51 10.86
C ILE A 202 0.51 -26.29 12.14
N THR A 203 0.56 -25.60 13.29
CA THR A 203 0.42 -26.23 14.61
C THR A 203 0.12 -25.21 15.71
N GLY A 204 -0.31 -25.69 16.89
CA GLY A 204 -0.55 -24.84 18.06
C GLY A 204 -1.76 -23.94 17.94
N ASP A 205 -1.84 -22.97 18.84
CA ASP A 205 -2.94 -22.01 19.00
C ASP A 205 -2.50 -20.55 18.80
N GLN A 206 -1.22 -20.32 18.48
CA GLN A 206 -0.61 -18.99 18.29
C GLN A 206 0.11 -18.92 16.96
N ALA A 207 0.04 -17.73 16.31
CA ALA A 207 0.84 -17.42 15.15
C ALA A 207 2.06 -16.59 15.58
N TYR A 208 3.23 -16.91 15.03
CA TYR A 208 4.46 -16.15 15.25
C TYR A 208 5.55 -16.52 14.25
N TYR A 209 6.44 -15.59 14.00
CA TYR A 209 7.72 -15.85 13.37
C TYR A 209 8.80 -16.09 14.43
N ALA A 210 9.51 -17.22 14.36
CA ALA A 210 10.59 -17.59 15.26
C ALA A 210 11.95 -17.13 14.72
N VAL A 211 12.44 -15.97 15.16
CA VAL A 211 13.68 -15.34 14.65
C VAL A 211 14.88 -16.28 14.74
N ASN A 212 15.07 -16.98 15.88
CA ASN A 212 16.26 -17.85 16.09
C ASN A 212 16.21 -19.15 15.29
N GLY A 213 15.01 -19.61 14.90
CA GLY A 213 14.81 -20.85 14.15
C GLY A 213 14.48 -20.61 12.69
N ASP A 214 14.26 -19.35 12.30
CA ASP A 214 13.86 -18.93 10.97
C ASP A 214 12.64 -19.69 10.40
N PHE A 215 11.63 -19.91 11.24
CA PHE A 215 10.39 -20.57 10.84
C PHE A 215 9.16 -19.80 11.30
N ILE A 216 8.07 -20.01 10.60
CA ILE A 216 6.76 -19.44 10.89
C ILE A 216 5.85 -20.52 11.49
N VAL A 217 5.13 -20.19 12.55
CA VAL A 217 4.04 -21.01 13.08
C VAL A 217 2.72 -20.30 12.81
N VAL A 218 1.75 -21.03 12.26
CA VAL A 218 0.36 -20.57 12.10
C VAL A 218 -0.57 -21.66 12.59
N PRO A 219 -1.59 -21.34 13.42
CA PRO A 219 -2.57 -22.33 13.84
C PRO A 219 -3.29 -22.97 12.66
N PRO A 220 -3.81 -24.21 12.80
CA PRO A 220 -4.67 -24.80 11.80
C PRO A 220 -5.89 -23.91 11.50
N VAL A 221 -6.35 -23.90 10.25
CA VAL A 221 -7.46 -23.03 9.80
C VAL A 221 -8.73 -23.20 10.64
N GLN A 222 -8.96 -24.39 11.17
CA GLN A 222 -10.10 -24.72 12.03
C GLN A 222 -10.07 -24.01 13.39
N MET A 223 -8.92 -23.47 13.80
CA MET A 223 -8.77 -22.70 15.03
C MET A 223 -9.21 -21.23 14.88
N PHE A 224 -9.50 -20.80 13.67
CA PHE A 224 -9.98 -19.44 13.40
C PHE A 224 -11.50 -19.41 13.39
N HIS A 225 -12.10 -18.43 14.10
CA HIS A 225 -13.55 -18.20 14.04
C HIS A 225 -14.03 -17.91 12.62
N ASP A 226 -13.25 -17.10 11.88
CA ASP A 226 -13.42 -16.88 10.47
C ASP A 226 -12.19 -17.43 9.72
N PRO A 227 -12.37 -18.52 8.93
CA PRO A 227 -11.30 -19.14 8.16
C PRO A 227 -10.55 -18.16 7.22
N ASN A 228 -11.23 -17.09 6.78
CA ASN A 228 -10.67 -16.06 5.93
C ASN A 228 -9.60 -15.21 6.62
N ASN A 229 -9.49 -15.31 7.93
CA ASN A 229 -8.43 -14.68 8.70
C ASN A 229 -7.11 -15.45 8.66
N TRP A 230 -7.14 -16.77 8.39
CA TRP A 230 -5.92 -17.56 8.31
C TRP A 230 -4.91 -17.03 7.28
N PRO A 231 -5.31 -16.76 6.01
CA PRO A 231 -4.40 -16.22 5.00
C PRO A 231 -3.75 -14.89 5.43
N ARG A 232 -4.54 -14.01 6.03
CA ARG A 232 -4.05 -12.70 6.48
C ARG A 232 -3.06 -12.81 7.63
N THR A 233 -3.30 -13.75 8.57
CA THR A 233 -2.35 -14.06 9.64
C THR A 233 -1.04 -14.59 9.07
N ALA A 234 -1.12 -15.53 8.14
CA ALA A 234 0.07 -16.10 7.51
C ALA A 234 0.89 -15.03 6.77
N LEU A 235 0.24 -14.06 6.10
CA LEU A 235 0.91 -12.93 5.46
C LEU A 235 1.57 -11.97 6.47
N HIS A 236 0.96 -11.79 7.65
CA HIS A 236 1.57 -11.00 8.72
C HIS A 236 2.85 -11.66 9.22
N GLU A 237 2.83 -12.95 9.52
CA GLU A 237 4.02 -13.69 9.96
C GLU A 237 5.10 -13.76 8.86
N LEU A 238 4.67 -13.92 7.60
CA LEU A 238 5.58 -13.85 6.45
C LEU A 238 6.22 -12.47 6.32
N SER A 239 5.51 -11.41 6.71
CA SER A 239 6.07 -10.05 6.74
C SER A 239 7.19 -9.94 7.79
N HIS A 240 7.05 -10.50 8.99
CA HIS A 240 8.13 -10.61 9.97
C HIS A 240 9.31 -11.43 9.43
N TRP A 241 9.04 -12.58 8.83
CA TRP A 241 10.05 -13.45 8.22
C TRP A 241 10.91 -12.71 7.20
N SER A 242 10.30 -11.82 6.40
CA SER A 242 11.04 -11.00 5.44
C SER A 242 12.10 -10.09 6.11
N GLY A 243 11.95 -9.81 7.42
CA GLY A 243 12.84 -8.95 8.20
C GLY A 243 14.15 -9.59 8.66
N ALA A 244 14.33 -10.90 8.52
CA ALA A 244 15.52 -11.59 8.96
C ALA A 244 16.82 -10.97 8.42
N LYS A 245 17.92 -11.15 9.16
CA LYS A 245 19.23 -10.54 8.87
C LYS A 245 19.72 -10.83 7.44
N HIS A 246 19.50 -12.04 6.95
CA HIS A 246 19.93 -12.49 5.62
C HIS A 246 18.92 -12.15 4.50
N ARG A 247 17.80 -11.48 4.83
CA ARG A 247 16.79 -10.95 3.89
C ARG A 247 16.82 -9.42 3.90
N LEU A 248 15.85 -8.78 4.54
CA LEU A 248 15.78 -7.31 4.57
C LEU A 248 16.49 -6.67 5.77
N ASN A 249 17.09 -7.48 6.67
CA ASN A 249 17.91 -7.06 7.80
C ASN A 249 17.24 -5.98 8.66
N ARG A 250 15.98 -6.21 9.05
CA ARG A 250 15.30 -5.33 10.00
C ARG A 250 15.68 -5.68 11.43
N ASP A 251 15.54 -4.73 12.33
CA ASP A 251 15.79 -4.97 13.76
C ASP A 251 14.59 -5.69 14.41
N LEU A 252 14.73 -6.99 14.56
CA LEU A 252 13.76 -7.88 15.19
C LEU A 252 14.08 -8.18 16.67
N SER A 253 14.99 -7.44 17.29
CA SER A 253 15.46 -7.70 18.66
C SER A 253 14.53 -7.17 19.76
N GLY A 254 13.45 -6.46 19.37
CA GLY A 254 12.48 -5.87 20.29
C GLY A 254 11.83 -6.92 21.21
N LYS A 255 11.86 -6.69 22.53
CA LYS A 255 11.09 -7.49 23.48
C LYS A 255 9.61 -7.12 23.39
N PHE A 256 8.74 -8.08 23.61
CA PHE A 256 7.29 -7.86 23.66
C PHE A 256 6.93 -6.65 24.54
N GLY A 257 6.10 -5.76 24.01
CA GLY A 257 5.67 -4.52 24.67
C GLY A 257 6.68 -3.37 24.64
N SER A 258 7.89 -3.58 24.09
CA SER A 258 8.85 -2.49 23.90
C SER A 258 8.50 -1.61 22.70
N GLU A 259 9.02 -0.39 22.66
CA GLU A 259 8.87 0.52 21.53
C GLU A 259 9.44 -0.08 20.24
N LEU A 260 10.58 -0.78 20.33
CA LEU A 260 11.20 -1.44 19.18
C LEU A 260 10.30 -2.55 18.62
N TYR A 261 9.67 -3.32 19.51
CA TYR A 261 8.68 -4.32 19.14
C TYR A 261 7.47 -3.67 18.45
N ALA A 262 6.91 -2.59 19.02
CA ALA A 262 5.79 -1.87 18.42
C ALA A 262 6.11 -1.29 17.03
N ARG A 263 7.37 -0.91 16.77
CA ARG A 263 7.84 -0.46 15.45
C ARG A 263 7.81 -1.59 14.42
N GLU A 264 8.30 -2.77 14.79
CA GLU A 264 8.30 -3.92 13.89
C GLU A 264 6.88 -4.44 13.62
N GLU A 265 6.02 -4.49 14.66
CA GLU A 265 4.61 -4.83 14.48
C GLU A 265 3.91 -3.89 13.49
N LEU A 266 4.18 -2.58 13.58
CA LEU A 266 3.64 -1.61 12.63
C LEU A 266 4.15 -1.86 11.20
N VAL A 267 5.42 -2.25 11.03
CA VAL A 267 5.96 -2.60 9.72
C VAL A 267 5.31 -3.87 9.18
N ALA A 268 5.16 -4.91 10.00
CA ALA A 268 4.55 -6.17 9.59
C ALA A 268 3.06 -6.00 9.22
N GLU A 269 2.32 -5.23 10.02
CA GLU A 269 0.90 -4.94 9.74
C GLU A 269 0.73 -4.18 8.42
N LEU A 270 1.52 -3.12 8.20
CA LEU A 270 1.50 -2.38 6.93
C LEU A 270 1.94 -3.24 5.75
N SER A 271 2.97 -4.09 5.93
CA SER A 271 3.44 -5.01 4.88
C SER A 271 2.35 -5.98 4.47
N ALA A 272 1.70 -6.61 5.45
CA ALA A 272 0.60 -7.53 5.21
C ALA A 272 -0.56 -6.85 4.48
N ALA A 273 -0.91 -5.60 4.87
CA ALA A 273 -1.94 -4.82 4.19
C ALA A 273 -1.55 -4.51 2.73
N PHE A 274 -0.29 -4.18 2.45
CA PHE A 274 0.19 -3.90 1.10
C PHE A 274 0.21 -5.17 0.23
N VAL A 275 0.66 -6.30 0.78
CA VAL A 275 0.60 -7.60 0.07
C VAL A 275 -0.84 -8.00 -0.19
N CYS A 276 -1.74 -7.88 0.79
CA CYS A 276 -3.17 -8.12 0.59
C CYS A 276 -3.71 -7.28 -0.58
N ALA A 277 -3.39 -5.99 -0.62
CA ALA A 277 -3.85 -5.10 -1.68
C ALA A 277 -3.30 -5.49 -3.06
N GLU A 278 -2.03 -5.89 -3.18
CA GLU A 278 -1.46 -6.40 -4.44
C GLU A 278 -2.11 -7.72 -4.89
N LEU A 279 -2.53 -8.55 -3.94
CA LEU A 279 -3.23 -9.81 -4.24
C LEU A 279 -4.74 -9.64 -4.45
N GLY A 280 -5.30 -8.43 -4.33
CA GLY A 280 -6.74 -8.19 -4.41
C GLY A 280 -7.54 -8.69 -3.20
N ILE A 281 -6.88 -8.82 -2.04
CA ILE A 281 -7.46 -9.30 -0.79
C ILE A 281 -7.76 -8.11 0.11
N VAL A 282 -8.98 -8.02 0.64
CA VAL A 282 -9.34 -7.00 1.63
C VAL A 282 -8.52 -7.19 2.91
N PRO A 283 -7.66 -6.23 3.30
CA PRO A 283 -6.91 -6.34 4.55
C PRO A 283 -7.84 -6.19 5.76
N THR A 284 -7.47 -6.82 6.88
CA THR A 284 -8.17 -6.69 8.17
C THR A 284 -7.18 -6.30 9.26
N VAL A 285 -7.65 -5.60 10.30
CA VAL A 285 -6.83 -5.36 11.50
C VAL A 285 -6.66 -6.67 12.24
N ARG A 286 -5.41 -7.08 12.42
CA ARG A 286 -5.08 -8.31 13.16
C ARG A 286 -4.80 -8.04 14.63
N HIS A 287 -4.24 -6.90 14.94
CA HIS A 287 -3.71 -6.57 16.25
C HIS A 287 -4.25 -5.23 16.77
N ALA A 288 -5.57 -5.18 16.98
CA ALA A 288 -6.22 -3.98 17.52
C ALA A 288 -5.60 -3.52 18.86
N ASP A 289 -5.08 -4.47 19.65
CA ASP A 289 -4.41 -4.22 20.93
C ASP A 289 -3.15 -3.35 20.79
N TYR A 290 -2.52 -3.34 19.62
CA TYR A 290 -1.33 -2.51 19.37
C TYR A 290 -1.65 -1.06 18.96
N ILE A 291 -2.89 -0.72 18.66
CA ILE A 291 -3.25 0.65 18.23
C ILE A 291 -2.80 1.67 19.27
N GLY A 292 -3.00 1.38 20.57
CA GLY A 292 -2.53 2.23 21.65
C GLY A 292 -1.01 2.40 21.68
N ALA A 293 -0.27 1.33 21.46
CA ALA A 293 1.20 1.35 21.39
C ALA A 293 1.70 2.13 20.17
N TRP A 294 1.06 1.95 18.99
CA TRP A 294 1.37 2.72 17.79
C TRP A 294 1.08 4.21 17.97
N MET A 295 -0.06 4.58 18.56
CA MET A 295 -0.36 5.98 18.86
C MET A 295 0.69 6.58 19.81
N GLY A 296 1.11 5.85 20.85
CA GLY A 296 2.19 6.25 21.74
C GLY A 296 3.52 6.47 21.01
N LEU A 297 3.87 5.55 20.09
CA LEU A 297 5.05 5.65 19.23
C LEU A 297 5.00 6.88 18.31
N LEU A 298 3.87 7.08 17.62
CA LEU A 298 3.69 8.16 16.65
C LEU A 298 3.68 9.55 17.31
N ARG A 299 3.21 9.65 18.54
CA ARG A 299 3.28 10.90 19.33
C ARG A 299 4.72 11.26 19.73
N LYS A 300 5.59 10.26 19.90
CA LYS A 300 7.01 10.47 20.27
C LYS A 300 7.91 10.71 19.06
N ASP A 301 7.64 10.05 17.93
CA ASP A 301 8.46 10.12 16.73
C ASP A 301 7.58 10.38 15.49
N GLU A 302 7.55 11.64 15.05
CA GLU A 302 6.80 12.08 13.87
C GLU A 302 7.25 11.42 12.56
N ARG A 303 8.41 10.74 12.56
CA ARG A 303 8.94 10.01 11.40
C ARG A 303 8.61 8.53 11.42
N ALA A 304 8.07 8.02 12.53
CA ALA A 304 7.88 6.58 12.71
C ALA A 304 6.97 5.97 11.64
N ILE A 305 5.83 6.60 11.32
CA ILE A 305 4.90 6.08 10.30
C ILE A 305 5.51 6.13 8.89
N ILE A 306 6.28 7.16 8.58
CA ILE A 306 6.94 7.31 7.28
C ILE A 306 8.00 6.23 7.09
N LYS A 307 8.80 5.98 8.14
CA LYS A 307 9.80 4.90 8.16
C LYS A 307 9.15 3.54 8.06
N ALA A 308 8.11 3.28 8.87
CA ALA A 308 7.38 2.02 8.86
C ALA A 308 6.77 1.73 7.48
N ALA A 309 6.09 2.70 6.87
CA ALA A 309 5.51 2.55 5.54
C ALA A 309 6.58 2.32 4.45
N SER A 310 7.76 2.94 4.57
CA SER A 310 8.88 2.70 3.66
C SER A 310 9.42 1.27 3.79
N LEU A 311 9.62 0.78 5.02
CA LEU A 311 10.07 -0.59 5.28
C LEU A 311 9.00 -1.61 4.86
N ALA A 312 7.73 -1.30 5.10
CA ALA A 312 6.60 -2.12 4.68
C ALA A 312 6.52 -2.28 3.15
N SER A 313 6.73 -1.18 2.40
CA SER A 313 6.78 -1.28 0.93
C SER A 313 7.94 -2.13 0.42
N LYS A 314 9.10 -2.06 1.08
CA LYS A 314 10.24 -2.93 0.75
C LYS A 314 9.91 -4.39 1.03
N ALA A 315 9.28 -4.68 2.17
CA ALA A 315 8.86 -6.02 2.54
C ALA A 315 7.81 -6.57 1.58
N ALA A 316 6.77 -5.78 1.26
CA ALA A 316 5.75 -6.17 0.30
C ALA A 316 6.34 -6.46 -1.09
N ASN A 317 7.22 -5.60 -1.59
CA ASN A 317 7.89 -5.83 -2.88
C ASN A 317 8.72 -7.11 -2.87
N PHE A 318 9.52 -7.34 -1.81
CA PHE A 318 10.31 -8.55 -1.64
C PHE A 318 9.44 -9.81 -1.66
N LEU A 319 8.31 -9.80 -0.96
CA LEU A 319 7.37 -10.92 -0.92
C LEU A 319 6.67 -11.13 -2.27
N MET A 320 6.26 -10.04 -2.93
CA MET A 320 5.61 -10.12 -4.23
C MET A 320 6.57 -10.52 -5.37
N ASP A 321 7.88 -10.42 -5.17
CA ASP A 321 8.85 -10.96 -6.14
C ASP A 321 8.79 -12.49 -6.23
N PHE A 322 8.49 -13.20 -5.14
CA PHE A 322 8.23 -14.64 -5.18
C PHE A 322 6.98 -14.99 -5.99
N ASP A 323 5.94 -14.17 -5.88
CA ASP A 323 4.71 -14.33 -6.66
C ASP A 323 4.94 -14.15 -8.15
N ARG A 324 5.74 -13.15 -8.55
CA ARG A 324 6.08 -12.87 -9.93
C ARG A 324 6.98 -13.95 -10.57
N GLN A 325 7.86 -14.56 -9.79
CA GLN A 325 8.74 -15.66 -10.27
C GLN A 325 7.98 -16.96 -10.49
N GLY A 326 6.89 -17.20 -9.76
CA GLY A 326 6.00 -18.35 -9.91
C GLY A 326 5.04 -18.24 -11.11
N THR A 327 4.86 -17.07 -11.68
CA THR A 327 4.08 -16.86 -12.92
C THR A 327 5.02 -16.89 -14.12
N PRO A 328 4.84 -17.77 -15.12
CA PRO A 328 5.63 -17.72 -16.35
C PRO A 328 5.51 -16.31 -16.92
N ARG A 329 6.64 -15.63 -17.10
CA ARG A 329 6.65 -14.40 -17.89
C ARG A 329 6.13 -14.75 -19.27
N PRO A 330 5.12 -14.03 -19.82
CA PRO A 330 4.87 -14.15 -21.24
C PRO A 330 6.19 -13.84 -21.96
N ASP A 331 6.58 -14.74 -22.85
CA ASP A 331 7.81 -14.60 -23.63
C ASP A 331 7.77 -13.21 -24.30
N PRO A 332 8.86 -12.42 -24.26
CA PRO A 332 8.90 -11.14 -24.98
C PRO A 332 8.50 -11.28 -26.46
N GLN A 333 8.68 -12.47 -27.06
CA GLN A 333 8.24 -12.78 -28.41
C GLN A 333 6.73 -12.89 -28.57
N ASP A 334 5.98 -13.31 -27.52
CA ASP A 334 4.51 -13.35 -27.53
C ASP A 334 3.89 -11.95 -27.46
N ALA A 335 4.56 -11.02 -26.80
CA ALA A 335 4.14 -9.61 -26.75
C ALA A 335 4.33 -8.90 -28.11
N GLU A 336 5.39 -9.26 -28.85
CA GLU A 336 5.67 -8.73 -30.20
C GLU A 336 4.72 -9.30 -31.24
N GLN A 337 4.34 -10.59 -31.14
CA GLN A 337 3.37 -11.23 -32.02
C GLN A 337 1.94 -10.69 -31.82
N THR A 338 1.57 -10.30 -30.59
CA THR A 338 0.27 -9.68 -30.31
C THR A 338 0.19 -8.27 -30.89
N LEU A 339 1.28 -7.53 -30.94
CA LEU A 339 1.38 -6.23 -31.61
C LEU A 339 1.45 -6.36 -33.14
N ALA A 340 2.06 -7.41 -33.65
CA ALA A 340 2.18 -7.67 -35.09
C ALA A 340 0.86 -8.22 -35.71
N SER A 341 0.05 -8.96 -34.95
CA SER A 341 -1.24 -9.50 -35.41
C SER A 341 -2.39 -8.46 -35.41
N GLY A 342 -2.15 -7.29 -34.81
CA GLY A 342 -3.04 -6.11 -34.86
C GLY A 342 -2.89 -5.28 -36.16
N ALA A 343 -2.27 -5.81 -37.21
CA ALA A 343 -2.04 -5.11 -38.45
C ALA A 343 -3.35 -4.90 -39.22
N LEU A 344 -3.78 -3.63 -39.18
CA LEU A 344 -4.39 -2.85 -40.27
C LEU A 344 -5.12 -3.66 -41.37
N THR A 345 -6.42 -3.82 -41.22
CA THR A 345 -7.31 -3.94 -42.39
C THR A 345 -7.24 -2.62 -43.18
N PRO A 346 -6.92 -2.67 -44.48
CA PRO A 346 -6.88 -1.44 -45.28
C PRO A 346 -8.27 -0.85 -45.41
N ILE A 347 -8.42 0.40 -45.00
CA ILE A 347 -9.64 1.18 -45.21
C ILE A 347 -9.74 1.46 -46.70
N THR A 348 -10.68 0.82 -47.38
CA THR A 348 -11.09 1.15 -48.76
C THR A 348 -11.67 2.56 -48.78
N PRO A 349 -11.18 3.48 -49.62
CA PRO A 349 -11.73 4.82 -49.66
C PRO A 349 -13.13 4.78 -50.25
N ILE A 350 -14.12 5.29 -49.49
CA ILE A 350 -15.46 5.53 -49.99
C ILE A 350 -15.43 6.72 -50.95
N LEU A 351 -15.65 6.47 -52.23
CA LEU A 351 -15.84 7.50 -53.22
C LEU A 351 -17.18 8.22 -52.94
N VAL A 352 -17.09 9.49 -52.58
CA VAL A 352 -18.26 10.39 -52.49
C VAL A 352 -18.57 10.87 -53.88
N PRO A 353 -19.80 10.67 -54.44
CA PRO A 353 -20.17 11.22 -55.74
C PRO A 353 -20.34 12.73 -55.63
N ALA A 354 -19.76 13.46 -56.58
CA ALA A 354 -19.90 14.88 -56.74
C ALA A 354 -21.35 15.30 -56.99
N ALA A 355 -21.90 16.18 -56.15
CA ALA A 355 -23.18 16.82 -56.38
C ALA A 355 -23.06 17.79 -57.57
N ARG A 356 -23.88 17.55 -58.60
CA ARG A 356 -24.08 18.49 -59.73
C ARG A 356 -24.85 19.69 -59.24
N ALA A 357 -24.33 20.88 -59.55
CA ALA A 357 -25.04 22.12 -59.45
C ALA A 357 -26.16 22.18 -60.53
N ALA A 358 -27.32 22.61 -60.12
CA ALA A 358 -28.33 23.32 -60.91
C ALA A 358 -29.11 24.21 -59.94
#